data_da02517f60ba0dc5fa5ad6f697167895
#
_entry.id   da02517f60ba0dc5fa5ad6f697167895
#
_cell.length_a   1.000
_cell.length_b   1.000
_cell.length_c   1.000
_cell.angle_alpha   90.00
_cell.angle_beta   90.00
_cell.angle_gamma   90.00
#
_symmetry.space_group_name_H-M   'P 1'
#
loop_
_entity.id
_entity.type
_entity.pdbx_description
1 polymer ?
#
loop_
_entity_poly.entity_id
_entity_poly.type
_entity_poly.pdbx_seq_one_letter_code
_entity_poly.pdbx_strand_id
1 'polypeptide(L)'
;DYESSGSKNKETGCCSLDSINDARNIAVDLGFHHNILDIRSEFGDYVIDYFTDEYMLGRTPNPCVLCNTHIKWEALLKRADKLGCEYIATGHYAKVNEIDNRFYVSKGKDINKDQSYALWGISQKNLSRTMFPLGNLEKDEIRDIATKSGYDNLVKKSESYEICFVPDNNYRNFLRK
;
A
#
# COMPACT_ATOMS: atom_id res chain seq x y z
N ASP A 1 -12.23 -6.12 17.63
CA ASP A 1 -12.51 -7.23 16.71
C ASP A 1 -13.27 -6.70 15.52
N TYR A 2 -12.52 -6.27 14.49
CA TYR A 2 -13.11 -6.09 13.17
C TYR A 2 -13.39 -7.48 12.60
N GLU A 3 -14.39 -8.13 13.11
CA GLU A 3 -14.97 -9.28 12.44
C GLU A 3 -15.58 -8.77 11.14
N SER A 4 -14.95 -9.12 10.04
CA SER A 4 -15.59 -9.04 8.73
C SER A 4 -16.84 -9.87 8.78
N SER A 5 -17.99 -9.22 9.07
CA SER A 5 -19.26 -9.87 9.21
C SER A 5 -19.62 -10.59 7.92
N GLY A 6 -19.42 -11.90 7.91
CA GLY A 6 -20.34 -12.84 7.29
C GLY A 6 -20.51 -12.82 5.79
N SER A 7 -19.44 -12.71 4.99
CA SER A 7 -19.49 -13.30 3.67
C SER A 7 -18.31 -14.25 3.48
N LYS A 8 -18.59 -15.53 3.59
CA LYS A 8 -17.63 -16.64 3.42
C LYS A 8 -17.03 -16.76 2.01
N ASN A 9 -17.17 -15.77 1.13
CA ASN A 9 -16.86 -15.95 -0.30
C ASN A 9 -16.20 -14.78 -1.04
N LYS A 10 -15.51 -13.84 -0.37
CA LYS A 10 -14.51 -12.97 -1.05
C LYS A 10 -13.65 -12.28 -0.01
N GLU A 11 -12.55 -12.89 0.38
CA GLU A 11 -11.41 -12.18 0.95
C GLU A 11 -10.80 -11.32 -0.17
N THR A 12 -11.36 -10.14 -0.38
CA THR A 12 -10.87 -9.16 -1.34
C THR A 12 -10.09 -8.11 -0.58
N GLY A 13 -8.77 -8.13 -0.72
CA GLY A 13 -7.90 -7.12 -0.12
C GLY A 13 -6.45 -7.56 -0.09
N CYS A 14 -5.55 -6.60 0.02
CA CYS A 14 -4.10 -6.84 0.13
C CYS A 14 -3.69 -7.61 1.42
N CYS A 15 -4.61 -7.80 2.36
CA CYS A 15 -4.42 -8.49 3.63
C CYS A 15 -5.07 -9.87 3.69
N SER A 16 -5.48 -10.46 2.55
CA SER A 16 -5.99 -11.82 2.53
C SER A 16 -4.88 -12.84 2.85
N LEU A 17 -5.28 -13.99 3.41
CA LEU A 17 -4.33 -15.08 3.69
C LEU A 17 -3.59 -15.53 2.42
N ASP A 18 -4.27 -15.54 1.27
CA ASP A 18 -3.67 -15.86 -0.02
C ASP A 18 -2.58 -14.86 -0.41
N SER A 19 -2.83 -13.57 -0.23
CA SER A 19 -1.83 -12.52 -0.52
C SER A 19 -0.60 -12.62 0.40
N ILE A 20 -0.81 -12.95 1.67
CA ILE A 20 0.27 -13.19 2.64
C ILE A 20 1.09 -14.41 2.24
N ASN A 21 0.43 -15.50 1.83
CA ASN A 21 1.11 -16.72 1.39
C ASN A 21 1.88 -16.53 0.09
N ASP A 22 1.33 -15.76 -0.88
CA ASP A 22 2.07 -15.42 -2.09
C ASP A 22 3.34 -14.64 -1.77
N ALA A 23 3.24 -13.61 -0.93
CA ALA A 23 4.40 -12.82 -0.53
C ALA A 23 5.45 -13.68 0.18
N ARG A 24 5.01 -14.63 1.03
CA ARG A 24 5.91 -15.59 1.70
C ARG A 24 6.61 -16.50 0.70
N ASN A 25 5.87 -17.05 -0.25
CA ASN A 25 6.43 -17.96 -1.25
C ASN A 25 7.49 -17.24 -2.11
N ILE A 26 7.19 -16.01 -2.58
CA ILE A 26 8.15 -15.20 -3.32
C ILE A 26 9.41 -14.93 -2.48
N ALA A 27 9.24 -14.60 -1.20
CA ALA A 27 10.37 -14.34 -0.32
C ALA A 27 11.26 -15.57 -0.15
N VAL A 28 10.65 -16.76 -0.02
CA VAL A 28 11.36 -18.05 0.04
C VAL A 28 12.11 -18.32 -1.27
N ASP A 29 11.44 -18.15 -2.41
CA ASP A 29 12.02 -18.39 -3.73
C ASP A 29 13.23 -17.46 -4.00
N LEU A 30 13.14 -16.22 -3.53
CA LEU A 30 14.20 -15.22 -3.68
C LEU A 30 15.23 -15.23 -2.54
N GLY A 31 15.05 -16.07 -1.52
CA GLY A 31 16.02 -16.28 -0.45
C GLY A 31 16.12 -15.16 0.58
N PHE A 32 15.04 -14.40 0.82
CA PHE A 32 15.02 -13.38 1.86
C PHE A 32 13.90 -13.61 2.91
N HIS A 33 14.04 -12.96 4.06
CA HIS A 33 13.09 -13.12 5.16
C HIS A 33 11.76 -12.43 4.88
N HIS A 34 10.65 -13.11 5.19
CA HIS A 34 9.31 -12.58 5.17
C HIS A 34 8.84 -12.33 6.61
N ASN A 35 8.40 -11.12 6.90
CA ASN A 35 7.86 -10.71 8.19
C ASN A 35 6.43 -10.23 8.05
N ILE A 36 5.56 -10.65 8.97
CA ILE A 36 4.20 -10.14 9.06
C ILE A 36 4.16 -9.10 10.17
N LEU A 37 3.68 -7.90 9.86
CA LEU A 37 3.51 -6.82 10.82
C LEU A 37 2.02 -6.67 11.16
N ASP A 38 1.70 -6.72 12.45
CA ASP A 38 0.37 -6.37 12.92
C ASP A 38 0.29 -4.84 13.11
N ILE A 39 -0.53 -4.21 12.29
CA ILE A 39 -0.76 -2.76 12.24
C ILE A 39 -2.24 -2.43 12.37
N ARG A 40 -3.05 -3.37 12.88
CA ARG A 40 -4.52 -3.22 12.94
C ARG A 40 -4.95 -2.06 13.81
N SER A 41 -4.29 -1.84 14.93
CA SER A 41 -4.60 -0.73 15.84
C SER A 41 -4.35 0.61 15.14
N GLU A 42 -3.14 0.80 14.64
CA GLU A 42 -2.78 2.05 13.94
C GLU A 42 -3.65 2.30 12.71
N PHE A 43 -4.04 1.23 12.01
CA PHE A 43 -4.92 1.35 10.85
C PHE A 43 -6.34 1.77 11.26
N GLY A 44 -6.86 1.26 12.37
CA GLY A 44 -8.12 1.69 12.97
C GLY A 44 -8.10 3.19 13.26
N ASP A 45 -7.19 3.60 14.12
CA ASP A 45 -7.10 4.96 14.64
C ASP A 45 -6.86 6.02 13.55
N TYR A 46 -5.92 5.77 12.63
CA TYR A 46 -5.51 6.78 11.64
C TYR A 46 -6.30 6.75 10.33
N VAL A 47 -6.85 5.59 9.96
CA VAL A 47 -7.43 5.45 8.62
C VAL A 47 -8.94 5.29 8.68
N ILE A 48 -9.44 4.38 9.52
CA ILE A 48 -10.87 4.08 9.57
C ILE A 48 -11.64 5.17 10.32
N ASP A 49 -11.17 5.61 11.46
CA ASP A 49 -11.81 6.65 12.25
C ASP A 49 -11.86 7.97 11.47
N TYR A 50 -10.72 8.36 10.88
CA TYR A 50 -10.69 9.53 9.98
C TYR A 50 -11.69 9.40 8.82
N PHE A 51 -11.75 8.24 8.17
CA PHE A 51 -12.67 8.01 7.06
C PHE A 51 -14.12 8.20 7.48
N THR A 52 -14.47 7.67 8.63
CA THR A 52 -15.81 7.79 9.20
C THR A 52 -16.13 9.23 9.58
N ASP A 53 -15.24 9.90 10.29
CA ASP A 53 -15.43 11.27 10.77
C ASP A 53 -15.59 12.26 9.61
N GLU A 54 -14.78 12.15 8.57
CA GLU A 54 -14.88 13.02 7.39
C GLU A 54 -16.25 12.87 6.69
N TYR A 55 -16.73 11.64 6.51
CA TYR A 55 -18.06 11.44 5.93
C TYR A 55 -19.17 11.95 6.85
N MET A 56 -19.07 11.78 8.16
CA MET A 56 -20.05 12.32 9.12
C MET A 56 -20.08 13.84 9.10
N LEU A 57 -18.97 14.48 8.74
CA LEU A 57 -18.86 15.94 8.55
C LEU A 57 -19.25 16.41 7.13
N GLY A 58 -19.72 15.51 6.28
CA GLY A 58 -20.13 15.83 4.90
C GLY A 58 -18.96 16.05 3.94
N ARG A 59 -17.75 15.64 4.29
CA ARG A 59 -16.55 15.73 3.44
C ARG A 59 -16.20 14.38 2.82
N THR A 60 -15.52 14.38 1.68
CA THR A 60 -15.05 13.15 1.03
C THR A 60 -13.60 12.89 1.43
N PRO A 61 -13.32 11.86 2.25
CA PRO A 61 -11.96 11.55 2.69
C PRO A 61 -11.12 10.92 1.59
N ASN A 62 -9.80 11.09 1.71
CA ASN A 62 -8.83 10.26 1.00
C ASN A 62 -8.01 9.44 2.01
N PRO A 63 -8.49 8.25 2.42
CA PRO A 63 -7.83 7.44 3.44
C PRO A 63 -6.44 6.94 2.99
N CYS A 64 -6.17 6.86 1.67
CA CYS A 64 -4.89 6.41 1.15
C CYS A 64 -3.74 7.35 1.54
N VAL A 65 -3.99 8.66 1.65
CA VAL A 65 -2.96 9.62 2.09
C VAL A 65 -2.53 9.32 3.52
N LEU A 66 -3.47 9.15 4.44
CA LEU A 66 -3.17 8.87 5.85
C LEU A 66 -2.56 7.48 6.03
N CYS A 67 -3.05 6.48 5.30
CA CYS A 67 -2.46 5.14 5.28
C CYS A 67 -0.99 5.21 4.85
N ASN A 68 -0.69 5.93 3.77
CA ASN A 68 0.69 6.09 3.33
C ASN A 68 1.51 6.85 4.38
N THR A 69 1.04 7.99 4.89
CA THR A 69 1.79 8.82 5.85
C THR A 69 2.10 8.07 7.15
N HIS A 70 1.06 7.58 7.83
CA HIS A 70 1.20 7.07 9.20
C HIS A 70 1.52 5.57 9.24
N ILE A 71 0.91 4.77 8.36
CA ILE A 71 1.08 3.32 8.40
C ILE A 71 2.31 2.89 7.61
N LYS A 72 2.36 3.21 6.30
CA LYS A 72 3.42 2.70 5.43
C LYS A 72 4.75 3.42 5.64
N TRP A 73 4.76 4.68 6.06
CA TRP A 73 6.02 5.40 6.28
C TRP A 73 6.39 5.53 7.74
N GLU A 74 5.55 6.06 8.59
CA GLU A 74 5.93 6.23 10.01
C GLU A 74 6.08 4.89 10.74
N ALA A 75 5.07 4.02 10.66
CA ALA A 75 5.12 2.74 11.35
C ALA A 75 6.16 1.78 10.76
N LEU A 76 6.23 1.68 9.41
CA LEU A 76 7.18 0.78 8.75
C LEU A 76 8.62 1.24 8.92
N LEU A 77 8.93 2.54 8.84
CA LEU A 77 10.28 3.04 9.08
C LEU A 77 10.75 2.81 10.51
N LYS A 78 9.86 2.93 11.51
CA LYS A 78 10.19 2.54 12.90
C LYS A 78 10.58 1.05 13.01
N ARG A 79 9.98 0.20 12.19
CA ARG A 79 10.34 -1.24 12.12
C ARG A 79 11.64 -1.44 11.35
N ALA A 80 11.83 -0.73 10.24
CA ALA A 80 13.05 -0.74 9.44
C ALA A 80 14.27 -0.35 10.30
N ASP A 81 14.15 0.68 11.13
CA ASP A 81 15.19 1.12 12.06
C ASP A 81 15.58 0.00 13.05
N LYS A 82 14.59 -0.74 13.59
CA LYS A 82 14.84 -1.88 14.50
C LYS A 82 15.51 -3.06 13.80
N LEU A 83 15.33 -3.20 12.50
CA LEU A 83 15.92 -4.26 11.68
C LEU A 83 17.25 -3.84 11.03
N GLY A 84 17.70 -2.60 11.26
CA GLY A 84 18.92 -2.06 10.65
C GLY A 84 18.78 -1.75 9.16
N CYS A 85 17.55 -1.57 8.65
CA CYS A 85 17.30 -1.23 7.26
C CYS A 85 17.39 0.28 7.06
N GLU A 86 18.21 0.71 6.11
CA GLU A 86 18.42 2.11 5.78
C GLU A 86 17.25 2.70 4.97
N TYR A 87 16.70 1.92 4.04
CA TYR A 87 15.63 2.32 3.14
C TYR A 87 14.39 1.45 3.26
N ILE A 88 13.27 2.00 2.84
CA ILE A 88 12.07 1.23 2.52
C ILE A 88 11.79 1.32 1.02
N ALA A 89 11.37 0.21 0.43
CA ALA A 89 10.92 0.14 -0.96
C ALA A 89 9.45 -0.26 -1.01
N THR A 90 8.68 0.39 -1.87
CA THR A 90 7.26 0.07 -2.07
C THR A 90 6.92 -0.02 -3.55
N GLY A 91 5.87 -0.78 -3.86
CA GLY A 91 5.38 -0.97 -5.24
C GLY A 91 4.52 0.18 -5.77
N HIS A 92 4.67 1.41 -5.27
CA HIS A 92 3.93 2.54 -5.81
C HIS A 92 4.48 2.98 -7.17
N TYR A 93 3.56 3.30 -8.08
CA TYR A 93 3.86 3.94 -9.36
C TYR A 93 4.04 5.44 -9.15
N ALA A 94 5.18 5.81 -8.63
CA ALA A 94 5.59 7.18 -8.37
C ALA A 94 7.12 7.25 -8.42
N LYS A 95 7.69 8.45 -8.39
CA LYS A 95 9.13 8.66 -8.30
C LYS A 95 9.45 9.54 -7.10
N VAL A 96 10.58 9.29 -6.47
CA VAL A 96 11.20 10.22 -5.54
C VAL A 96 12.41 10.83 -6.21
N ASN A 97 12.54 12.14 -6.13
CA ASN A 97 13.62 12.91 -6.74
C ASN A 97 14.21 13.85 -5.70
N GLU A 98 15.44 14.28 -5.92
CA GLU A 98 16.13 15.22 -5.05
C GLU A 98 16.61 16.43 -5.87
N ILE A 99 16.34 17.64 -5.37
CA ILE A 99 16.88 18.90 -5.89
C ILE A 99 17.26 19.76 -4.68
N ASP A 100 18.48 20.27 -4.66
CA ASP A 100 18.99 21.17 -3.61
C ASP A 100 18.77 20.60 -2.20
N ASN A 101 19.08 19.33 -1.98
CA ASN A 101 18.88 18.58 -0.73
C ASN A 101 17.41 18.49 -0.27
N ARG A 102 16.46 18.68 -1.17
CA ARG A 102 15.04 18.50 -0.90
C ARG A 102 14.46 17.37 -1.75
N PHE A 103 13.76 16.47 -1.10
CA PHE A 103 13.08 15.35 -1.73
C PHE A 103 11.66 15.71 -2.11
N TYR A 104 11.22 15.28 -3.29
CA TYR A 104 9.85 15.47 -3.74
C TYR A 104 9.35 14.25 -4.52
N VAL A 105 8.05 14.04 -4.44
CA VAL A 105 7.36 12.99 -5.20
C VAL A 105 6.95 13.55 -6.55
N SER A 106 7.16 12.78 -7.60
CA SER A 106 6.65 13.05 -8.94
C SER A 106 5.92 11.86 -9.52
N LYS A 107 5.17 12.11 -10.59
CA LYS A 107 4.40 11.06 -11.29
C LYS A 107 5.29 9.95 -11.80
N GLY A 108 4.76 8.72 -11.74
CA GLY A 108 5.35 7.55 -12.37
C GLY A 108 5.37 7.67 -13.90
N LYS A 109 6.07 6.73 -14.57
CA LYS A 109 6.08 6.61 -16.03
C LYS A 109 4.69 6.23 -16.55
N ASP A 110 4.03 5.28 -15.90
CA ASP A 110 2.68 4.86 -16.23
C ASP A 110 1.65 5.84 -15.67
N ILE A 111 1.16 6.72 -16.52
CA ILE A 111 0.18 7.75 -16.14
C ILE A 111 -1.14 7.14 -15.68
N ASN A 112 -1.54 5.99 -16.22
CA ASN A 112 -2.78 5.32 -15.87
C ASN A 112 -2.71 4.62 -14.50
N LYS A 113 -1.50 4.39 -14.00
CA LYS A 113 -1.23 3.75 -12.71
C LYS A 113 -0.62 4.71 -11.69
N ASP A 114 -0.43 5.98 -12.03
CA ASP A 114 0.18 6.96 -11.14
C ASP A 114 -0.50 7.02 -9.76
N GLN A 115 0.31 6.93 -8.71
CA GLN A 115 -0.12 6.96 -7.32
C GLN A 115 0.52 8.11 -6.52
N SER A 116 1.18 9.03 -7.20
CA SER A 116 1.85 10.17 -6.56
C SER A 116 0.88 11.03 -5.74
N TYR A 117 -0.38 11.08 -6.13
CA TYR A 117 -1.45 11.83 -5.45
C TYR A 117 -1.71 11.39 -4.00
N ALA A 118 -1.35 10.16 -3.65
CA ALA A 118 -1.57 9.60 -2.31
C ALA A 118 -0.33 9.71 -1.40
N LEU A 119 0.76 10.35 -1.87
CA LEU A 119 2.08 10.33 -1.22
C LEU A 119 2.54 11.70 -0.71
N TRP A 120 1.74 12.76 -0.88
CA TRP A 120 2.13 14.12 -0.54
C TRP A 120 2.30 14.37 0.98
N GLY A 121 1.72 13.52 1.84
CA GLY A 121 1.85 13.63 3.30
C GLY A 121 3.18 13.10 3.85
N ILE A 122 4.04 12.49 3.03
CA ILE A 122 5.31 11.91 3.48
C ILE A 122 6.31 13.01 3.80
N SER A 123 6.90 12.98 5.00
CA SER A 123 7.89 13.98 5.42
C SER A 123 9.19 13.88 4.63
N GLN A 124 9.97 14.97 4.59
CA GLN A 124 11.29 15.01 3.95
C GLN A 124 12.23 13.93 4.47
N LYS A 125 12.26 13.75 5.81
CA LYS A 125 13.03 12.69 6.46
C LYS A 125 12.66 11.30 5.95
N ASN A 126 11.38 11.04 5.73
CA ASN A 126 10.90 9.75 5.27
C ASN A 126 11.12 9.57 3.76
N LEU A 127 10.95 10.65 2.97
CA LEU A 127 11.23 10.61 1.52
C LEU A 127 12.70 10.31 1.22
N SER A 128 13.64 10.85 1.99
CA SER A 128 15.08 10.58 1.80
C SER A 128 15.45 9.09 1.98
N ARG A 129 14.57 8.32 2.61
CA ARG A 129 14.74 6.88 2.86
C ARG A 129 13.77 6.02 2.04
N THR A 130 13.21 6.57 0.98
CA THR A 130 12.16 5.93 0.19
C THR A 130 12.65 5.56 -1.20
N MET A 131 12.30 4.37 -1.65
CA MET A 131 12.53 3.90 -3.02
C MET A 131 11.19 3.46 -3.65
N PHE A 132 10.97 3.87 -4.90
CA PHE A 132 9.86 3.43 -5.74
C PHE A 132 10.39 2.69 -6.98
N PRO A 133 10.72 1.40 -6.86
CA PRO A 133 11.33 0.64 -7.96
C PRO A 133 10.47 0.61 -9.24
N LEU A 134 9.15 0.73 -9.10
CA LEU A 134 8.21 0.70 -10.22
C LEU A 134 8.02 2.05 -10.90
N GLY A 135 8.56 3.14 -10.36
CA GLY A 135 8.31 4.49 -10.83
C GLY A 135 8.73 4.77 -12.28
N ASN A 136 9.70 4.02 -12.80
CA ASN A 136 10.20 4.16 -14.19
C ASN A 136 9.68 3.07 -15.14
N LEU A 137 8.71 2.26 -14.71
CA LEU A 137 8.18 1.13 -15.46
C LEU A 137 6.69 1.33 -15.74
N GLU A 138 6.24 0.78 -16.86
CA GLU A 138 4.82 0.61 -17.17
C GLU A 138 4.31 -0.70 -16.60
N LYS A 139 3.02 -0.80 -16.36
CA LYS A 139 2.41 -2.00 -15.77
C LYS A 139 2.67 -3.25 -16.60
N ASP A 140 2.64 -3.13 -17.91
CA ASP A 140 2.88 -4.26 -18.81
C ASP A 140 4.35 -4.71 -18.78
N GLU A 141 5.31 -3.77 -18.66
CA GLU A 141 6.73 -4.12 -18.44
C GLU A 141 6.91 -4.93 -17.14
N ILE A 142 6.17 -4.57 -16.09
CA ILE A 142 6.23 -5.28 -14.79
C ILE A 142 5.62 -6.68 -14.91
N ARG A 143 4.50 -6.81 -15.62
CA ARG A 143 3.89 -8.12 -15.91
C ARG A 143 4.84 -9.03 -16.68
N ASP A 144 5.53 -8.50 -17.67
CA ASP A 144 6.54 -9.23 -18.45
C ASP A 144 7.70 -9.70 -17.56
N ILE A 145 8.19 -8.84 -16.66
CA ILE A 145 9.23 -9.20 -15.70
C ILE A 145 8.75 -10.32 -14.78
N ALA A 146 7.54 -10.22 -14.24
CA ALA A 146 6.98 -11.24 -13.36
C ALA A 146 6.81 -12.59 -14.09
N THR A 147 6.30 -12.58 -15.32
CA THR A 147 6.17 -13.78 -16.16
C THR A 147 7.53 -14.42 -16.45
N LYS A 148 8.52 -13.63 -16.86
CA LYS A 148 9.90 -14.11 -17.10
C LYS A 148 10.56 -14.68 -15.85
N SER A 149 10.12 -14.22 -14.67
CA SER A 149 10.59 -14.71 -13.37
C SER A 149 9.79 -15.92 -12.85
N GLY A 150 8.81 -16.43 -13.62
CA GLY A 150 8.02 -17.62 -13.26
C GLY A 150 6.79 -17.34 -12.39
N TYR A 151 6.38 -16.06 -12.24
CA TYR A 151 5.25 -15.67 -11.40
C TYR A 151 3.95 -15.41 -12.18
N ASP A 152 3.64 -16.25 -13.17
CA ASP A 152 2.46 -16.13 -14.04
C ASP A 152 1.14 -16.07 -13.26
N ASN A 153 1.05 -16.78 -12.15
CA ASN A 153 -0.16 -16.79 -11.31
C ASN A 153 -0.44 -15.44 -10.68
N LEU A 154 0.60 -14.65 -10.37
CA LEU A 154 0.46 -13.31 -9.81
C LEU A 154 0.02 -12.29 -10.85
N VAL A 155 0.49 -12.45 -12.09
CA VAL A 155 0.12 -11.59 -13.21
C VAL A 155 -1.38 -11.65 -13.52
N LYS A 156 -2.00 -12.80 -13.28
CA LYS A 156 -3.43 -13.05 -13.52
C LYS A 156 -4.35 -12.52 -12.41
N LYS A 157 -3.80 -12.11 -11.26
CA LYS A 157 -4.60 -11.59 -10.15
C LYS A 157 -5.22 -10.24 -10.51
N SER A 158 -6.49 -10.07 -10.13
CA SER A 158 -7.19 -8.79 -10.28
C SER A 158 -6.56 -7.72 -9.39
N GLU A 159 -6.54 -6.50 -9.89
CA GLU A 159 -6.09 -5.34 -9.11
C GLU A 159 -7.22 -4.83 -8.20
N SER A 160 -6.85 -4.32 -7.03
CA SER A 160 -7.77 -3.60 -6.16
C SER A 160 -7.82 -2.14 -6.59
N TYR A 161 -8.99 -1.68 -7.05
CA TYR A 161 -9.22 -0.29 -7.46
C TYR A 161 -9.96 0.53 -6.41
N GLU A 162 -10.44 -0.11 -5.35
CA GLU A 162 -11.34 0.46 -4.36
C GLU A 162 -10.67 0.60 -2.98
N ILE A 163 -11.39 1.21 -2.05
CA ILE A 163 -10.95 1.37 -0.68
C ILE A 163 -10.78 -0.02 -0.04
N CYS A 164 -9.56 -0.37 0.35
CA CYS A 164 -9.16 -1.73 0.71
C CYS A 164 -9.93 -2.34 1.91
N PHE A 165 -10.54 -1.52 2.76
CA PHE A 165 -11.31 -1.95 3.92
C PHE A 165 -12.84 -1.87 3.72
N VAL A 166 -13.31 -1.54 2.51
CA VAL A 166 -14.73 -1.54 2.13
C VAL A 166 -14.97 -2.66 1.12
N PRO A 167 -15.26 -3.91 1.58
CA PRO A 167 -15.21 -5.10 0.73
C PRO A 167 -16.30 -5.19 -0.33
N ASP A 168 -17.44 -4.50 -0.12
CA ASP A 168 -18.58 -4.47 -1.04
C ASP A 168 -18.59 -3.20 -1.92
N ASN A 169 -17.54 -2.39 -1.88
CA ASN A 169 -17.43 -1.10 -2.54
C ASN A 169 -18.58 -0.13 -2.19
N ASN A 170 -19.27 -0.39 -1.07
CA ASN A 170 -20.38 0.41 -0.59
C ASN A 170 -20.04 1.07 0.75
N TYR A 171 -19.35 2.20 0.69
CA TYR A 171 -18.98 2.93 1.90
C TYR A 171 -20.18 3.33 2.77
N ARG A 172 -21.38 3.52 2.18
CA ARG A 172 -22.59 3.82 2.95
C ARG A 172 -23.01 2.67 3.86
N ASN A 173 -22.86 1.42 3.41
CA ASN A 173 -23.10 0.25 4.25
C ASN A 173 -22.03 0.14 5.35
N PHE A 174 -20.81 0.49 5.04
CA PHE A 174 -19.70 0.53 6.01
C PHE A 174 -19.98 1.55 7.13
N LEU A 175 -20.41 2.76 6.80
CA LEU A 175 -20.72 3.84 7.75
C LEU A 175 -21.96 3.61 8.62
N ARG A 176 -22.85 2.67 8.24
CA ARG A 176 -24.05 2.35 9.00
C ARG A 176 -23.85 1.29 10.08
N LYS A 177 -22.68 0.69 10.15
CA LYS A 177 -22.31 -0.31 11.17
C LYS A 177 -21.74 0.38 12.40
#